data_dc7932be3a022d0601176f56627efed4
#
_entry.id   dc7932be3a022d0601176f56627efed4
#
_cell.length_a   1.000
_cell.length_b   1.000
_cell.length_c   1.000
_cell.angle_alpha   90.00
_cell.angle_beta   90.00
_cell.angle_gamma   90.00
#
_symmetry.space_group_name_H-M   'P 1'
#
loop_
_entity.id
_entity.type
_entity.pdbx_description
1 polymer ?
#
loop_
_entity_poly.entity_id
_entity_poly.type
_entity_poly.pdbx_seq_one_letter_code
_entity_poly.pdbx_strand_id
1 'polypeptide(L)'
;MFVERELSYIPWFDSDRFRIKVILGSKDIYYNLDAEYNIRGSHWSVTITTENELVLIQNRKLVIGVNLFENCYSRAKPNCFLFPLTDDDRITAISRDNMINGNVRLFQVLDSDV
;
A
#
# COMPACT_ATOMS: atom_id res chain seq x y z
N MET A 1 16.34 -19.96 -2.89
CA MET A 1 16.71 -18.85 -3.78
C MET A 1 15.81 -17.67 -3.53
N PHE A 2 16.38 -16.52 -3.43
CA PHE A 2 15.59 -15.31 -3.31
C PHE A 2 14.82 -15.03 -4.61
N VAL A 3 13.60 -14.64 -4.50
CA VAL A 3 12.74 -14.40 -5.65
C VAL A 3 12.29 -12.93 -5.64
N GLU A 4 12.96 -12.10 -6.43
CA GLU A 4 12.66 -10.68 -6.49
C GLU A 4 11.23 -10.38 -6.88
N ARG A 5 10.63 -11.21 -7.73
CA ARG A 5 9.27 -10.99 -8.19
C ARG A 5 8.24 -11.11 -7.09
N GLU A 6 8.60 -11.65 -5.94
CA GLU A 6 7.71 -11.69 -4.79
C GLU A 6 7.60 -10.36 -4.09
N LEU A 7 8.52 -9.45 -4.40
CA LEU A 7 8.59 -8.13 -3.80
C LEU A 7 8.39 -7.10 -4.91
N SER A 8 7.26 -6.46 -4.90
CA SER A 8 6.93 -5.44 -5.88
C SER A 8 6.38 -4.21 -5.16
N TYR A 9 6.42 -3.08 -5.82
CA TYR A 9 5.87 -1.88 -5.23
C TYR A 9 4.74 -1.30 -6.08
N ILE A 10 3.85 -0.59 -5.39
CA ILE A 10 2.69 0.03 -6.01
C ILE A 10 3.13 1.36 -6.64
N PRO A 11 2.78 1.63 -7.90
CA PRO A 11 3.10 2.93 -8.51
C PRO A 11 2.42 4.07 -7.75
N TRP A 12 3.11 5.20 -7.66
CA TRP A 12 2.59 6.37 -6.98
C TRP A 12 2.63 7.57 -7.91
N PHE A 13 1.61 8.41 -7.86
CA PHE A 13 1.47 9.51 -8.80
C PHE A 13 1.67 10.86 -8.13
N ASP A 14 2.09 11.84 -8.90
CA ASP A 14 2.28 13.22 -8.42
C ASP A 14 0.92 13.92 -8.37
N SER A 15 0.12 13.54 -7.40
CA SER A 15 -1.21 14.09 -7.16
C SER A 15 -1.57 13.84 -5.72
N ASP A 16 -2.30 14.75 -5.11
CA ASP A 16 -2.74 14.59 -3.72
C ASP A 16 -3.86 13.56 -3.57
N ARG A 17 -4.47 13.14 -4.67
CA ARG A 17 -5.54 12.15 -4.65
C ARG A 17 -5.57 11.41 -5.97
N PHE A 18 -5.59 10.08 -5.90
CA PHE A 18 -5.71 9.26 -7.11
C PHE A 18 -6.30 7.90 -6.77
N ARG A 19 -6.86 7.26 -7.79
CA ARG A 19 -7.30 5.87 -7.71
C ARG A 19 -6.60 5.07 -8.79
N ILE A 20 -6.09 3.91 -8.41
CA ILE A 20 -5.51 2.97 -9.37
C ILE A 20 -6.08 1.58 -9.12
N LYS A 21 -6.08 0.77 -10.16
CA LYS A 21 -6.35 -0.66 -10.03
C LYS A 21 -5.04 -1.39 -9.88
N VAL A 22 -4.97 -2.26 -8.89
CA VAL A 22 -3.76 -3.04 -8.62
C VAL A 22 -4.12 -4.50 -8.45
N ILE A 23 -3.20 -5.37 -8.83
CA ILE A 23 -3.33 -6.80 -8.56
C ILE A 23 -2.64 -7.07 -7.23
N LEU A 24 -3.39 -7.58 -6.26
CA LEU A 24 -2.86 -7.90 -4.94
C LEU A 24 -3.05 -9.38 -4.66
N GLY A 25 -2.03 -9.98 -4.04
CA GLY A 25 -2.04 -11.40 -3.74
C GLY A 25 -1.63 -12.25 -4.93
N SER A 26 -1.79 -13.55 -4.79
CA SER A 26 -1.31 -14.53 -5.78
C SER A 26 -2.38 -14.99 -6.78
N LYS A 27 -3.59 -14.45 -6.69
CA LYS A 27 -4.73 -14.97 -7.47
C LYS A 27 -5.13 -14.09 -8.64
N ASP A 28 -4.31 -13.11 -9.02
CA ASP A 28 -4.58 -12.20 -10.13
C ASP A 28 -5.91 -11.45 -10.01
N ILE A 29 -6.26 -11.10 -8.78
CA ILE A 29 -7.48 -10.35 -8.51
C ILE A 29 -7.15 -8.87 -8.42
N TYR A 30 -7.93 -8.04 -9.11
CA TYR A 30 -7.78 -6.59 -9.08
C TYR A 30 -8.48 -6.00 -7.88
N TYR A 31 -7.86 -4.97 -7.33
CA TYR A 31 -8.41 -4.17 -6.25
C TYR A 31 -8.28 -2.70 -6.60
N ASN A 32 -9.13 -1.86 -6.01
CA ASN A 32 -9.02 -0.42 -6.16
C ASN A 32 -8.23 0.12 -4.98
N LEU A 33 -7.20 0.90 -5.27
CA LEU A 33 -6.42 1.59 -4.25
C LEU A 33 -6.64 3.09 -4.42
N ASP A 34 -7.21 3.71 -3.40
CA ASP A 34 -7.44 5.15 -3.34
C ASP A 34 -6.44 5.77 -2.38
N ALA A 35 -5.59 6.65 -2.89
CA ALA A 35 -4.61 7.35 -2.08
C ALA A 35 -5.01 8.81 -1.96
N GLU A 36 -4.81 9.35 -0.76
CA GLU A 36 -5.10 10.76 -0.50
C GLU A 36 -4.08 11.31 0.47
N TYR A 37 -3.51 12.48 0.13
CA TYR A 37 -2.63 13.18 1.05
C TYR A 37 -3.44 14.14 1.91
N ASN A 38 -3.37 13.96 3.22
CA ASN A 38 -4.05 14.83 4.18
C ASN A 38 -3.10 15.95 4.57
N ILE A 39 -3.38 17.17 4.07
CA ILE A 39 -2.51 18.32 4.31
C ILE A 39 -2.47 18.68 5.79
N ARG A 40 -3.62 18.63 6.47
CA ARG A 40 -3.68 18.99 7.89
C ARG A 40 -2.91 18.04 8.77
N GLY A 41 -3.01 16.74 8.48
CA GLY A 41 -2.33 15.71 9.25
C GLY A 41 -0.92 15.41 8.75
N SER A 42 -0.55 15.97 7.60
CA SER A 42 0.75 15.74 6.96
C SER A 42 1.04 14.27 6.76
N HIS A 43 0.05 13.53 6.24
CA HIS A 43 0.23 12.11 6.01
C HIS A 43 -0.58 11.63 4.80
N TRP A 44 -0.14 10.52 4.24
CA TRP A 44 -0.90 9.79 3.22
C TRP A 44 -1.84 8.80 3.90
N SER A 45 -3.03 8.67 3.34
CA SER A 45 -3.95 7.62 3.74
C SER A 45 -4.40 6.83 2.52
N VAL A 46 -4.72 5.56 2.72
CA VAL A 46 -5.07 4.63 1.66
C VAL A 46 -6.35 3.91 2.04
N THR A 47 -7.24 3.81 1.06
CA THR A 47 -8.44 2.97 1.12
C THR A 47 -8.31 1.91 0.05
N ILE A 48 -8.55 0.65 0.41
CA ILE A 48 -8.52 -0.45 -0.55
C ILE A 48 -9.89 -1.11 -0.57
N THR A 49 -10.44 -1.24 -1.77
CA THR A 49 -11.73 -1.89 -1.99
C THR A 49 -11.58 -2.99 -3.03
N THR A 50 -12.50 -3.94 -3.01
CA THR A 50 -12.62 -4.90 -4.10
C THR A 50 -13.18 -4.20 -5.34
N GLU A 51 -13.16 -4.87 -6.47
CA GLU A 51 -13.75 -4.32 -7.69
C GLU A 51 -15.25 -4.01 -7.52
N ASN A 52 -15.92 -4.70 -6.63
CA ASN A 52 -17.33 -4.48 -6.32
C ASN A 52 -17.52 -3.42 -5.22
N GLU A 53 -16.48 -2.66 -4.91
CA GLU A 53 -16.50 -1.58 -3.93
C GLU A 53 -16.73 -2.04 -2.48
N LEU A 54 -16.44 -3.31 -2.18
CA LEU A 54 -16.41 -3.76 -0.78
C LEU A 54 -15.15 -3.21 -0.12
N VAL A 55 -15.30 -2.44 0.94
CA VAL A 55 -14.17 -1.81 1.63
C VAL A 55 -13.42 -2.84 2.47
N LEU A 56 -12.12 -2.97 2.23
CA LEU A 56 -11.24 -3.84 3.03
C LEU A 56 -10.54 -3.05 4.12
N ILE A 57 -9.96 -1.91 3.76
CA ILE A 57 -9.40 -0.94 4.71
C ILE A 57 -9.84 0.45 4.26
N GLN A 58 -10.01 1.35 5.22
CA GLN A 58 -10.48 2.69 4.92
C GLN A 58 -9.62 3.74 5.60
N ASN A 59 -9.12 4.69 4.81
CA ASN A 59 -8.35 5.83 5.29
C ASN A 59 -7.22 5.43 6.24
N ARG A 60 -6.53 4.34 5.91
CA ARG A 60 -5.45 3.84 6.72
C ARG A 60 -4.20 4.68 6.48
N LYS A 61 -3.65 5.25 7.54
CA LYS A 61 -2.43 6.05 7.44
C LYS A 61 -1.23 5.18 7.06
N LEU A 62 -0.41 5.67 6.13
CA LEU A 62 0.85 5.00 5.80
C LEU A 62 1.88 5.26 6.89
N VAL A 63 2.43 4.20 7.45
CA VAL A 63 3.48 4.25 8.46
C VAL A 63 4.58 3.29 8.03
N ILE A 64 5.83 3.76 8.06
CA ILE A 64 6.97 2.94 7.63
C ILE A 64 7.00 1.63 8.42
N GLY A 65 7.05 0.52 7.70
CA GLY A 65 7.19 -0.80 8.30
C GLY A 65 5.90 -1.39 8.86
N VAL A 66 4.76 -0.71 8.73
CA VAL A 66 3.49 -1.21 9.24
C VAL A 66 2.62 -1.70 8.09
N ASN A 67 2.16 -2.95 8.20
CA ASN A 67 1.31 -3.56 7.20
C ASN A 67 -0.06 -2.87 7.13
N LEU A 68 -0.47 -2.45 5.94
CA LEU A 68 -1.77 -1.80 5.76
C LEU A 68 -2.94 -2.73 6.06
N PHE A 69 -2.76 -4.04 5.89
CA PHE A 69 -3.81 -5.00 6.19
C PHE A 69 -3.81 -5.47 7.65
N GLU A 70 -3.01 -4.86 8.50
CA GLU A 70 -3.02 -5.16 9.91
C GLU A 70 -4.43 -4.99 10.47
N ASN A 71 -4.92 -5.98 11.19
CA ASN A 71 -6.27 -6.00 11.76
C ASN A 71 -7.39 -6.00 10.71
N CYS A 72 -7.09 -6.39 9.48
CA CYS A 72 -8.11 -6.61 8.47
C CYS A 72 -8.47 -8.09 8.45
N TYR A 73 -9.70 -8.42 8.80
CA TYR A 73 -10.15 -9.81 8.94
C TYR A 73 -11.15 -10.23 7.88
N SER A 74 -11.30 -9.42 6.83
CA SER A 74 -12.22 -9.75 5.74
C SER A 74 -11.75 -11.00 4.99
N ARG A 75 -12.68 -11.87 4.60
CA ARG A 75 -12.37 -13.02 3.76
C ARG A 75 -11.96 -12.60 2.36
N ALA A 76 -12.31 -11.39 1.94
CA ALA A 76 -11.94 -10.85 0.64
C ALA A 76 -10.53 -10.27 0.63
N LYS A 77 -9.85 -10.23 1.77
CA LYS A 77 -8.49 -9.71 1.88
C LYS A 77 -7.54 -10.53 1.01
N PRO A 78 -6.67 -9.88 0.21
CA PRO A 78 -5.68 -10.64 -0.57
C PRO A 78 -4.62 -11.27 0.34
N ASN A 79 -3.99 -12.33 -0.15
CA ASN A 79 -2.93 -13.02 0.60
C ASN A 79 -1.59 -12.32 0.42
N CYS A 80 -1.52 -11.10 0.87
CA CYS A 80 -0.29 -10.31 0.80
C CYS A 80 -0.22 -9.33 1.96
N PHE A 81 0.97 -8.78 2.15
CA PHE A 81 1.21 -7.69 3.08
C PHE A 81 1.58 -6.46 2.26
N LEU A 82 1.17 -5.28 2.72
CA LEU A 82 1.55 -4.02 2.11
C LEU A 82 2.30 -3.20 3.14
N PHE A 83 3.57 -2.94 2.87
CA PHE A 83 4.44 -2.20 3.78
C PHE A 83 5.01 -0.97 3.09
N PRO A 84 4.87 0.23 3.67
CA PRO A 84 5.69 1.35 3.25
C PRO A 84 7.12 1.14 3.75
N LEU A 85 8.08 1.11 2.85
CA LEU A 85 9.47 0.84 3.18
C LEU A 85 10.40 1.84 2.50
N THR A 86 11.53 2.08 3.14
CA THR A 86 12.59 2.92 2.60
C THR A 86 13.94 2.30 2.94
N ASP A 87 14.94 2.54 2.09
CA ASP A 87 16.32 2.13 2.38
C ASP A 87 17.14 3.28 2.97
N ASP A 88 16.51 4.42 3.24
CA ASP A 88 17.17 5.58 3.83
C ASP A 88 16.85 5.66 5.33
N ASP A 89 17.84 5.34 6.16
CA ASP A 89 17.66 5.31 7.62
C ASP A 89 17.27 6.66 8.22
N ARG A 90 17.48 7.74 7.49
CA ARG A 90 17.15 9.09 7.96
C ARG A 90 15.67 9.39 7.83
N ILE A 91 14.95 8.63 7.00
CA ILE A 91 13.53 8.83 6.80
C ILE A 91 12.77 8.02 7.84
N THR A 92 12.18 8.73 8.81
CA THR A 92 11.41 8.10 9.89
C THR A 92 9.91 8.38 9.78
N ALA A 93 9.54 9.33 8.93
CA ALA A 93 8.13 9.65 8.67
C ALA A 93 7.96 9.85 7.18
N ILE A 94 6.77 9.56 6.67
CA ILE A 94 6.48 9.64 5.25
C ILE A 94 5.93 11.02 4.92
N SER A 95 6.71 11.82 4.17
CA SER A 95 6.24 13.09 3.66
C SER A 95 5.49 12.90 2.35
N ARG A 96 4.81 13.94 1.89
CA ARG A 96 4.15 13.93 0.59
C ARG A 96 5.14 13.55 -0.52
N ASP A 97 6.30 14.23 -0.52
CA ASP A 97 7.28 14.07 -1.59
C ASP A 97 8.00 12.74 -1.53
N ASN A 98 8.15 12.15 -0.36
CA ASN A 98 8.84 10.86 -0.22
C ASN A 98 8.13 9.75 -1.00
N MET A 99 6.80 9.77 -1.03
CA MET A 99 6.05 8.80 -1.82
C MET A 99 6.14 9.11 -3.32
N ILE A 100 6.05 10.38 -3.67
CA ILE A 100 6.03 10.79 -5.07
C ILE A 100 7.38 10.56 -5.73
N ASN A 101 8.47 10.85 -5.04
CA ASN A 101 9.81 10.70 -5.62
C ASN A 101 10.41 9.30 -5.46
N GLY A 102 9.71 8.41 -4.75
CA GLY A 102 10.14 7.02 -4.60
C GLY A 102 11.12 6.77 -3.47
N ASN A 103 11.39 7.75 -2.61
CA ASN A 103 12.24 7.52 -1.44
C ASN A 103 11.59 6.56 -0.46
N VAL A 104 10.26 6.59 -0.38
CA VAL A 104 9.46 5.60 0.33
C VAL A 104 8.53 4.98 -0.71
N ARG A 105 8.43 3.66 -0.72
CA ARG A 105 7.54 2.96 -1.64
C ARG A 105 6.65 2.00 -0.87
N LEU A 106 5.45 1.81 -1.39
CA LEU A 106 4.52 0.84 -0.84
C LEU A 106 4.77 -0.50 -1.49
N PHE A 107 5.41 -1.41 -0.76
CA PHE A 107 5.76 -2.72 -1.27
C PHE A 107 4.69 -3.74 -0.97
N GLN A 108 4.48 -4.62 -1.94
CA GLN A 108 3.66 -5.80 -1.75
C GLN A 108 4.58 -7.00 -1.52
N VAL A 109 4.32 -7.73 -0.44
CA VAL A 109 5.01 -8.98 -0.15
C VAL A 109 3.96 -10.08 -0.11
N LEU A 110 4.11 -11.09 -0.96
CA LEU A 110 3.16 -12.18 -0.98
C LEU A 110 3.29 -13.03 0.28
N ASP A 111 2.15 -13.42 0.82
CA ASP A 111 2.10 -14.36 1.95
C ASP A 111 2.18 -15.77 1.38
N SER A 112 3.40 -16.29 1.28
CA SER A 112 3.66 -17.57 0.65
C SER A 112 3.26 -18.76 1.51
N ASP A 113 2.91 -18.52 2.76
CA ASP A 113 2.46 -19.58 3.65
C ASP A 113 0.98 -19.88 3.53
N VAL A 114 0.31 -19.14 2.68
CA VAL A 114 -1.14 -19.28 2.50
C VAL A 114 -1.44 -20.09 1.26
#